data_85a963143875d722f87f0a928f69ba91
#
_entry.id   85a963143875d722f87f0a928f69ba91
#
_cell.length_a   1.000
_cell.length_b   1.000
_cell.length_c   1.000
_cell.angle_alpha   90.00
_cell.angle_beta   90.00
_cell.angle_gamma   90.00
#
_symmetry.space_group_name_H-M   'P 1'
#
loop_
_entity.id
_entity.type
_entity.pdbx_description
1 polymer ?
#
loop_
_entity_poly.entity_id
_entity_poly.type
_entity_poly.pdbx_seq_one_letter_code
_entity_poly.pdbx_strand_id
1 'polypeptide(L)'
;MTSSVAPLLVVQLLFQSKHGFTGIPHVVTAVSLYLDSSVEMPIYKACRFQSIRLLDRIVIVTSGQKLTRHNSPITFSIRALTSTDLQYAQYLFTLSLKEAIAHNSFELVKWLSTKFQGYKITAEVVTQAASLGSIKILQFFFDNDNRVAGRHFRETNRRCTAGHSIEWGGLSMASAVANSHSDVVWWLHQHISNARFDLSAALKAAILTGNILVAEWLLARGAAWPPRVAGEYVQHDVVAQGRLDILRWLSVRDQLDGIHGLVVKAAEHGHLHVIRWLIDGDDAWNGISTRCTDLGAIKGAAANNYFEVFLFLHSVCAQKCTAETADAASDKAPDIKAWIFRQYPAYRQQQPAP
;
A
#
# COMPACT_ATOMS: atom_id res chain seq x y z
N MET A 1 -42.27 0.28 12.90
CA MET A 1 -42.50 0.68 11.49
C MET A 1 -41.66 -0.27 10.63
N THR A 2 -42.29 -1.22 9.95
CA THR A 2 -41.64 -2.14 9.01
C THR A 2 -41.23 -1.33 7.77
N SER A 3 -39.97 -1.03 7.62
CA SER A 3 -39.45 -0.40 6.41
C SER A 3 -39.62 -1.39 5.24
N SER A 4 -40.66 -1.14 4.42
CA SER A 4 -40.93 -1.95 3.22
C SER A 4 -39.82 -1.68 2.22
N VAL A 5 -39.24 -2.76 1.70
CA VAL A 5 -38.21 -2.70 0.63
C VAL A 5 -38.90 -2.14 -0.63
N ALA A 6 -38.36 -1.07 -1.20
CA ALA A 6 -38.92 -0.50 -2.43
C ALA A 6 -38.79 -1.54 -3.59
N PRO A 7 -39.86 -1.73 -4.38
CA PRO A 7 -39.82 -2.66 -5.51
C PRO A 7 -38.74 -2.29 -6.54
N LEU A 8 -38.26 -3.29 -7.30
CA LEU A 8 -37.32 -3.07 -8.41
C LEU A 8 -37.94 -2.16 -9.47
N LEU A 9 -37.20 -1.16 -9.92
CA LEU A 9 -37.68 -0.19 -10.91
C LEU A 9 -38.15 -0.87 -12.21
N VAL A 10 -37.43 -1.90 -12.66
CA VAL A 10 -37.79 -2.68 -13.84
C VAL A 10 -39.15 -3.37 -13.66
N VAL A 11 -39.41 -3.94 -12.47
CA VAL A 11 -40.69 -4.58 -12.17
C VAL A 11 -41.79 -3.54 -12.12
N GLN A 12 -41.56 -2.39 -11.50
CA GLN A 12 -42.54 -1.28 -11.47
C GLN A 12 -42.89 -0.83 -12.89
N LEU A 13 -41.91 -0.59 -13.76
CA LEU A 13 -42.14 -0.15 -15.13
C LEU A 13 -42.89 -1.21 -15.96
N LEU A 14 -42.54 -2.50 -15.82
CA LEU A 14 -43.23 -3.58 -16.51
C LEU A 14 -44.70 -3.69 -16.09
N PHE A 15 -45.00 -3.54 -14.81
CA PHE A 15 -46.39 -3.61 -14.30
C PHE A 15 -47.18 -2.33 -14.62
N GLN A 16 -46.53 -1.15 -14.63
CA GLN A 16 -47.18 0.11 -15.03
C GLN A 16 -47.53 0.15 -16.53
N SER A 17 -46.74 -0.50 -17.37
CA SER A 17 -46.99 -0.52 -18.81
C SER A 17 -48.16 -1.43 -19.24
N LYS A 18 -48.66 -2.29 -18.33
CA LYS A 18 -49.76 -3.22 -18.63
C LYS A 18 -51.06 -2.81 -17.91
N HIS A 19 -52.04 -2.31 -18.65
CA HIS A 19 -53.36 -2.03 -18.15
C HIS A 19 -53.97 -3.28 -17.48
N GLY A 20 -54.30 -3.20 -16.21
CA GLY A 20 -54.88 -4.30 -15.41
C GLY A 20 -54.03 -4.75 -14.22
N PHE A 21 -52.76 -4.32 -14.14
CA PHE A 21 -51.85 -4.69 -13.02
C PHE A 21 -51.55 -3.54 -12.04
N THR A 22 -52.23 -2.40 -12.23
CA THR A 22 -52.00 -1.18 -11.39
C THR A 22 -52.53 -1.28 -9.95
N GLY A 23 -53.36 -2.28 -9.65
CA GLY A 23 -54.04 -2.45 -8.35
C GLY A 23 -53.41 -3.52 -7.42
N ILE A 24 -52.26 -4.11 -7.75
CA ILE A 24 -51.68 -5.24 -7.00
C ILE A 24 -50.26 -4.98 -6.50
N PRO A 25 -50.05 -3.98 -5.63
CA PRO A 25 -48.74 -3.59 -5.12
C PRO A 25 -48.00 -4.74 -4.40
N HIS A 26 -48.74 -5.62 -3.75
CA HIS A 26 -48.16 -6.81 -3.10
C HIS A 26 -47.52 -7.78 -4.07
N VAL A 27 -48.10 -7.96 -5.28
CA VAL A 27 -47.53 -8.81 -6.34
C VAL A 27 -46.27 -8.17 -6.91
N VAL A 28 -46.28 -6.86 -7.16
CA VAL A 28 -45.10 -6.10 -7.61
C VAL A 28 -43.96 -6.25 -6.59
N THR A 29 -44.27 -6.19 -5.32
CA THR A 29 -43.31 -6.37 -4.25
C THR A 29 -42.79 -7.83 -4.20
N ALA A 30 -43.67 -8.83 -4.29
CA ALA A 30 -43.28 -10.25 -4.30
C ALA A 30 -42.40 -10.61 -5.49
N VAL A 31 -42.77 -10.18 -6.71
CA VAL A 31 -41.97 -10.39 -7.92
C VAL A 31 -40.62 -9.66 -7.83
N SER A 32 -40.60 -8.45 -7.27
CA SER A 32 -39.35 -7.72 -7.06
C SER A 32 -38.42 -8.44 -6.10
N LEU A 33 -38.92 -9.01 -5.02
CA LEU A 33 -38.13 -9.79 -4.07
C LEU A 33 -37.63 -11.11 -4.69
N TYR A 34 -38.43 -11.73 -5.52
CA TYR A 34 -38.05 -12.98 -6.22
C TYR A 34 -36.95 -12.76 -7.28
N LEU A 35 -37.03 -11.64 -8.01
CA LEU A 35 -36.07 -11.29 -9.07
C LEU A 35 -34.82 -10.56 -8.52
N ASP A 36 -34.80 -10.22 -7.24
CA ASP A 36 -33.70 -9.47 -6.65
C ASP A 36 -32.47 -10.33 -6.36
N SER A 37 -31.64 -10.52 -7.37
CA SER A 37 -30.35 -11.19 -7.24
C SER A 37 -29.31 -10.39 -6.45
N SER A 38 -29.52 -9.06 -6.25
CA SER A 38 -28.62 -8.22 -5.47
C SER A 38 -28.54 -8.68 -4.01
N VAL A 39 -29.58 -9.34 -3.54
CA VAL A 39 -29.70 -9.89 -2.20
C VAL A 39 -28.66 -11.00 -1.94
N GLU A 40 -28.13 -11.69 -2.95
CA GLU A 40 -27.09 -12.71 -2.79
C GLU A 40 -25.66 -12.13 -2.82
N MET A 41 -25.55 -10.86 -3.14
CA MET A 41 -24.26 -10.18 -3.21
C MET A 41 -23.68 -9.97 -1.80
N PRO A 42 -22.41 -10.38 -1.56
CA PRO A 42 -21.73 -10.05 -0.31
C PRO A 42 -21.58 -8.54 -0.14
N ILE A 43 -21.71 -8.05 1.11
CA ILE A 43 -21.67 -6.61 1.43
C ILE A 43 -20.41 -5.93 0.90
N TYR A 44 -19.24 -6.57 1.02
CA TYR A 44 -17.99 -5.99 0.53
C TYR A 44 -17.98 -5.78 -0.99
N LYS A 45 -18.64 -6.68 -1.78
CA LYS A 45 -18.79 -6.47 -3.22
C LYS A 45 -19.78 -5.34 -3.53
N ALA A 46 -20.84 -5.21 -2.73
CA ALA A 46 -21.79 -4.14 -2.88
C ALA A 46 -21.17 -2.75 -2.56
N CYS A 47 -20.17 -2.68 -1.70
CA CYS A 47 -19.44 -1.45 -1.40
C CYS A 47 -18.75 -0.85 -2.63
N ARG A 48 -18.34 -1.68 -3.62
CA ARG A 48 -17.74 -1.21 -4.89
C ARG A 48 -18.65 -0.31 -5.69
N PHE A 49 -19.97 -0.51 -5.57
CA PHE A 49 -20.96 0.31 -6.27
C PHE A 49 -21.23 1.64 -5.55
N GLN A 50 -20.65 1.87 -4.38
CA GLN A 50 -20.79 3.08 -3.57
C GLN A 50 -22.27 3.49 -3.31
N SER A 51 -23.18 2.54 -3.36
CA SER A 51 -24.63 2.77 -3.23
C SER A 51 -25.15 2.35 -1.86
N ILE A 52 -25.37 3.32 -0.98
CA ILE A 52 -25.98 3.09 0.35
C ILE A 52 -27.35 2.45 0.20
N ARG A 53 -28.12 2.86 -0.83
CA ARG A 53 -29.46 2.28 -1.09
C ARG A 53 -29.38 0.78 -1.37
N LEU A 54 -28.36 0.33 -2.13
CA LEU A 54 -28.13 -1.09 -2.39
C LEU A 54 -27.78 -1.83 -1.11
N LEU A 55 -26.90 -1.26 -0.29
CA LEU A 55 -26.49 -1.85 0.99
C LEU A 55 -27.67 -1.93 1.97
N ASP A 56 -28.48 -0.88 2.11
CA ASP A 56 -29.70 -0.91 2.93
C ASP A 56 -30.67 -2.00 2.46
N ARG A 57 -30.86 -2.13 1.14
CA ARG A 57 -31.69 -3.18 0.57
C ARG A 57 -31.20 -4.58 0.96
N ILE A 58 -29.89 -4.85 0.79
CA ILE A 58 -29.28 -6.13 1.18
C ILE A 58 -29.52 -6.43 2.67
N VAL A 59 -29.32 -5.45 3.54
CA VAL A 59 -29.47 -5.60 4.99
C VAL A 59 -30.95 -5.81 5.38
N ILE A 60 -31.88 -5.04 4.83
CA ILE A 60 -33.33 -5.15 5.14
C ILE A 60 -33.85 -6.53 4.74
N VAL A 61 -33.53 -7.01 3.54
CA VAL A 61 -33.99 -8.34 3.08
C VAL A 61 -33.38 -9.45 3.93
N THR A 62 -32.11 -9.32 4.34
CA THR A 62 -31.44 -10.26 5.22
C THR A 62 -32.11 -10.34 6.61
N SER A 63 -32.54 -9.19 7.14
CA SER A 63 -33.22 -9.11 8.45
C SER A 63 -34.64 -9.67 8.41
N GLY A 64 -35.36 -9.48 7.29
CA GLY A 64 -36.74 -9.96 7.13
C GLY A 64 -36.86 -11.49 7.02
N GLN A 65 -35.85 -12.18 6.50
CA GLN A 65 -35.85 -13.65 6.34
C GLN A 65 -35.66 -14.44 7.66
N LYS A 66 -35.30 -13.79 8.75
CA LYS A 66 -35.20 -14.47 10.06
C LYS A 66 -36.55 -14.98 10.61
N LEU A 67 -37.65 -14.43 10.13
CA LEU A 67 -39.00 -14.71 10.64
C LEU A 67 -39.73 -15.92 10.02
N THR A 68 -39.23 -16.49 8.91
CA THR A 68 -39.95 -17.55 8.18
C THR A 68 -39.33 -18.97 8.29
N ARG A 69 -38.46 -19.20 9.25
CA ARG A 69 -37.58 -20.40 9.31
C ARG A 69 -38.18 -21.60 10.05
N HIS A 70 -39.47 -21.85 10.01
CA HIS A 70 -39.98 -23.02 10.74
C HIS A 70 -40.08 -24.36 9.94
N ASN A 71 -39.94 -24.38 8.61
CA ASN A 71 -40.14 -25.62 7.84
C ASN A 71 -39.35 -25.76 6.54
N SER A 72 -38.17 -25.16 6.35
CA SER A 72 -37.37 -25.40 5.14
C SER A 72 -36.13 -26.23 5.43
N PRO A 73 -35.73 -27.18 4.54
CA PRO A 73 -34.47 -27.90 4.68
C PRO A 73 -33.32 -26.92 4.80
N ILE A 74 -32.29 -27.29 5.58
CA ILE A 74 -31.12 -26.47 5.89
C ILE A 74 -30.37 -26.17 4.59
N THR A 75 -30.79 -25.11 3.90
CA THR A 75 -30.02 -24.59 2.76
C THR A 75 -28.90 -23.71 3.30
N PHE A 76 -27.67 -24.05 2.96
CA PHE A 76 -26.51 -23.23 3.26
C PHE A 76 -26.72 -21.82 2.69
N SER A 77 -26.69 -20.81 3.53
CA SER A 77 -26.82 -19.41 3.14
C SER A 77 -25.68 -18.61 3.76
N ILE A 78 -24.84 -18.02 2.91
CA ILE A 78 -23.76 -17.12 3.34
C ILE A 78 -24.29 -15.98 4.23
N ARG A 79 -25.53 -15.56 4.02
CA ARG A 79 -26.20 -14.53 4.81
C ARG A 79 -26.56 -14.99 6.21
N ALA A 80 -26.96 -16.24 6.34
CA ALA A 80 -27.23 -16.79 7.66
C ALA A 80 -25.95 -16.79 8.51
N LEU A 81 -24.78 -17.01 7.90
CA LEU A 81 -23.48 -16.95 8.57
C LEU A 81 -23.17 -15.55 9.13
N THR A 82 -23.54 -14.46 8.46
CA THR A 82 -23.35 -13.10 8.98
C THR A 82 -24.04 -12.85 10.33
N SER A 83 -25.11 -13.60 10.61
CA SER A 83 -25.84 -13.45 11.88
C SER A 83 -25.56 -14.53 12.90
N THR A 84 -24.98 -15.66 12.48
CA THR A 84 -24.72 -16.83 13.33
C THR A 84 -23.25 -17.01 13.64
N ASP A 85 -22.35 -16.56 12.76
CA ASP A 85 -20.91 -16.69 12.94
C ASP A 85 -20.27 -15.28 13.10
N LEU A 86 -19.80 -15.01 14.31
CA LEU A 86 -19.18 -13.75 14.67
C LEU A 86 -17.86 -13.51 13.93
N GLN A 87 -17.08 -14.57 13.66
CA GLN A 87 -15.79 -14.45 12.95
C GLN A 87 -16.04 -14.12 11.48
N TYR A 88 -17.01 -14.75 10.85
CA TYR A 88 -17.40 -14.43 9.49
C TYR A 88 -17.95 -13.01 9.36
N ALA A 89 -18.76 -12.57 10.31
CA ALA A 89 -19.26 -11.19 10.34
C ALA A 89 -18.13 -10.15 10.52
N GLN A 90 -17.15 -10.44 11.39
CA GLN A 90 -15.94 -9.63 11.56
C GLN A 90 -15.12 -9.57 10.27
N TYR A 91 -14.94 -10.70 9.60
CA TYR A 91 -14.25 -10.77 8.31
C TYR A 91 -14.94 -9.93 7.23
N LEU A 92 -16.26 -10.06 7.09
CA LEU A 92 -17.05 -9.26 6.15
C LEU A 92 -16.98 -7.75 6.45
N PHE A 93 -17.05 -7.38 7.73
CA PHE A 93 -16.92 -6.00 8.16
C PHE A 93 -15.56 -5.44 7.76
N THR A 94 -14.48 -6.18 8.04
CA THR A 94 -13.11 -5.78 7.69
C THR A 94 -12.94 -5.59 6.18
N LEU A 95 -13.41 -6.55 5.37
CA LEU A 95 -13.34 -6.44 3.90
C LEU A 95 -14.18 -5.27 3.38
N SER A 96 -15.38 -5.07 3.94
CA SER A 96 -16.27 -4.00 3.51
C SER A 96 -15.68 -2.62 3.85
N LEU A 97 -15.03 -2.48 5.01
CA LEU A 97 -14.29 -1.27 5.37
C LEU A 97 -13.11 -1.02 4.43
N LYS A 98 -12.34 -2.06 4.12
CA LYS A 98 -11.22 -1.93 3.17
C LYS A 98 -11.69 -1.44 1.79
N GLU A 99 -12.79 -1.97 1.27
CA GLU A 99 -13.37 -1.52 0.00
C GLU A 99 -13.90 -0.08 0.10
N ALA A 100 -14.59 0.28 1.18
CA ALA A 100 -15.09 1.64 1.38
C ALA A 100 -13.93 2.67 1.46
N ILE A 101 -12.83 2.31 2.12
CA ILE A 101 -11.63 3.14 2.24
C ILE A 101 -10.90 3.23 0.89
N ALA A 102 -10.78 2.13 0.13
CA ALA A 102 -10.16 2.13 -1.19
C ALA A 102 -10.83 3.12 -2.15
N HIS A 103 -12.14 3.31 -2.01
CA HIS A 103 -12.91 4.32 -2.76
C HIS A 103 -12.96 5.68 -2.07
N ASN A 104 -12.26 5.87 -0.96
CA ASN A 104 -12.27 7.08 -0.12
C ASN A 104 -13.70 7.57 0.22
N SER A 105 -14.64 6.64 0.40
CA SER A 105 -16.04 6.93 0.65
C SER A 105 -16.34 6.99 2.15
N PHE A 106 -16.29 8.19 2.71
CA PHE A 106 -16.59 8.44 4.13
C PHE A 106 -17.99 8.00 4.53
N GLU A 107 -18.98 8.22 3.67
CA GLU A 107 -20.39 7.86 3.94
C GLU A 107 -20.58 6.34 4.07
N LEU A 108 -19.86 5.55 3.26
CA LEU A 108 -19.87 4.09 3.39
C LEU A 108 -19.22 3.63 4.69
N VAL A 109 -18.09 4.22 5.08
CA VAL A 109 -17.41 3.92 6.35
C VAL A 109 -18.35 4.20 7.53
N LYS A 110 -19.03 5.34 7.53
CA LYS A 110 -20.00 5.73 8.54
C LYS A 110 -21.20 4.75 8.58
N TRP A 111 -21.73 4.40 7.42
CA TRP A 111 -22.83 3.44 7.30
C TRP A 111 -22.44 2.06 7.86
N LEU A 112 -21.27 1.54 7.45
CA LEU A 112 -20.75 0.25 7.93
C LEU A 112 -20.56 0.26 9.45
N SER A 113 -19.96 1.30 9.99
CA SER A 113 -19.76 1.44 11.44
C SER A 113 -21.06 1.47 12.22
N THR A 114 -22.14 2.06 11.68
CA THR A 114 -23.46 2.06 12.34
C THR A 114 -24.17 0.71 12.27
N LYS A 115 -23.95 -0.07 11.21
CA LYS A 115 -24.58 -1.39 11.04
C LYS A 115 -23.83 -2.52 11.77
N PHE A 116 -22.50 -2.42 11.87
CA PHE A 116 -21.62 -3.40 12.49
C PHE A 116 -21.04 -2.85 13.81
N GLN A 117 -21.92 -2.44 14.74
CA GLN A 117 -21.49 -1.92 16.04
C GLN A 117 -20.73 -2.96 16.87
N GLY A 118 -19.67 -2.54 17.56
CA GLY A 118 -18.89 -3.39 18.47
C GLY A 118 -17.85 -4.27 17.79
N TYR A 119 -17.80 -4.33 16.45
CA TYR A 119 -16.77 -5.06 15.73
C TYR A 119 -15.42 -4.34 15.80
N LYS A 120 -14.36 -5.11 15.70
CA LYS A 120 -12.98 -4.61 15.79
C LYS A 120 -12.53 -4.02 14.45
N ILE A 121 -11.92 -2.84 14.49
CA ILE A 121 -11.21 -2.25 13.35
C ILE A 121 -9.73 -2.62 13.48
N THR A 122 -9.25 -3.46 12.56
CA THR A 122 -7.89 -3.99 12.58
C THR A 122 -6.85 -2.95 12.15
N ALA A 123 -5.61 -3.13 12.56
CA ALA A 123 -4.49 -2.27 12.17
C ALA A 123 -4.31 -2.16 10.63
N GLU A 124 -4.69 -3.20 9.89
CA GLU A 124 -4.64 -3.18 8.41
C GLU A 124 -5.60 -2.15 7.81
N VAL A 125 -6.82 -2.02 8.37
CA VAL A 125 -7.82 -1.03 7.93
C VAL A 125 -7.32 0.38 8.20
N VAL A 126 -6.73 0.59 9.39
CA VAL A 126 -6.11 1.87 9.76
C VAL A 126 -4.93 2.19 8.84
N THR A 127 -4.10 1.19 8.54
CA THR A 127 -2.96 1.32 7.63
C THR A 127 -3.41 1.72 6.22
N GLN A 128 -4.49 1.12 5.72
CA GLN A 128 -5.04 1.48 4.42
C GLN A 128 -5.61 2.92 4.41
N ALA A 129 -6.31 3.34 5.46
CA ALA A 129 -6.78 4.73 5.58
C ALA A 129 -5.61 5.73 5.63
N ALA A 130 -4.54 5.36 6.33
CA ALA A 130 -3.32 6.16 6.42
C ALA A 130 -2.58 6.23 5.07
N SER A 131 -2.51 5.12 4.32
CA SER A 131 -1.87 5.07 2.99
C SER A 131 -2.57 5.92 1.94
N LEU A 132 -3.87 6.18 2.11
CA LEU A 132 -4.67 7.03 1.22
C LEU A 132 -4.78 8.48 1.71
N GLY A 133 -4.14 8.83 2.80
CA GLY A 133 -4.17 10.19 3.33
C GLY A 133 -5.53 10.61 3.91
N SER A 134 -6.42 9.66 4.23
CA SER A 134 -7.80 9.97 4.59
C SER A 134 -7.94 10.36 6.07
N ILE A 135 -7.49 11.57 6.43
CA ILE A 135 -7.58 12.09 7.82
C ILE A 135 -9.03 12.07 8.33
N LYS A 136 -10.02 12.37 7.48
CA LYS A 136 -11.44 12.33 7.87
C LYS A 136 -11.88 10.96 8.38
N ILE A 137 -11.42 9.89 7.74
CA ILE A 137 -11.72 8.52 8.14
C ILE A 137 -10.98 8.17 9.44
N LEU A 138 -9.70 8.55 9.55
CA LEU A 138 -8.93 8.34 10.76
C LEU A 138 -9.50 9.09 11.96
N GLN A 139 -9.93 10.34 11.77
CA GLN A 139 -10.62 11.12 12.79
C GLN A 139 -11.92 10.44 13.23
N PHE A 140 -12.72 9.97 12.27
CA PHE A 140 -13.96 9.23 12.57
C PHE A 140 -13.66 7.96 13.38
N PHE A 141 -12.61 7.23 13.05
CA PHE A 141 -12.19 6.07 13.83
C PHE A 141 -11.78 6.48 15.25
N PHE A 142 -11.01 7.55 15.40
CA PHE A 142 -10.59 8.06 16.70
C PHE A 142 -11.77 8.46 17.59
N ASP A 143 -12.75 9.17 17.02
CA ASP A 143 -13.95 9.63 17.73
C ASP A 143 -14.85 8.46 18.16
N ASN A 144 -14.80 7.33 17.44
CA ASN A 144 -15.59 6.12 17.72
C ASN A 144 -14.77 5.02 18.43
N ASP A 145 -13.55 5.29 18.89
CA ASP A 145 -12.74 4.32 19.64
C ASP A 145 -13.23 4.20 21.09
N ASN A 146 -13.71 3.02 21.46
CA ASN A 146 -14.16 2.70 22.81
C ASN A 146 -13.11 3.01 23.90
N ARG A 147 -11.82 2.97 23.56
CA ARG A 147 -10.73 3.27 24.49
C ARG A 147 -10.58 4.76 24.74
N VAL A 148 -10.88 5.58 23.76
CA VAL A 148 -10.85 7.06 23.86
C VAL A 148 -12.13 7.57 24.51
N ALA A 149 -13.28 7.03 24.08
CA ALA A 149 -14.59 7.33 24.66
C ALA A 149 -14.63 7.07 26.18
N GLY A 150 -13.96 6.02 26.66
CA GLY A 150 -13.84 5.72 28.09
C GLY A 150 -13.09 6.78 28.92
N ARG A 151 -12.23 7.60 28.30
CA ARG A 151 -11.54 8.73 28.97
C ARG A 151 -12.44 9.96 29.09
N HIS A 152 -13.18 10.32 28.07
CA HIS A 152 -14.18 11.39 28.11
C HIS A 152 -15.41 11.02 28.93
N PHE A 153 -15.66 9.73 29.14
CA PHE A 153 -16.83 9.20 29.84
C PHE A 153 -16.84 9.47 31.34
N ARG A 154 -15.68 9.67 31.97
CA ARG A 154 -15.62 10.07 33.38
C ARG A 154 -16.21 11.45 33.63
N GLU A 155 -16.37 12.27 32.59
CA GLU A 155 -16.88 13.64 32.72
C GLU A 155 -18.39 13.77 32.38
N THR A 156 -18.98 12.89 31.58
CA THR A 156 -20.33 13.12 31.02
C THR A 156 -21.42 12.11 31.37
N ASN A 157 -21.14 11.07 32.17
CA ASN A 157 -22.10 10.07 32.66
C ASN A 157 -23.05 9.42 31.63
N ARG A 158 -22.74 9.43 30.35
CA ARG A 158 -23.46 8.75 29.26
C ARG A 158 -22.79 7.45 28.84
N ARG A 159 -23.47 6.31 29.00
CA ARG A 159 -23.03 5.00 28.51
C ARG A 159 -23.05 4.95 26.98
N CYS A 160 -21.98 5.32 26.30
CA CYS A 160 -21.82 5.05 24.89
C CYS A 160 -21.29 3.61 24.72
N THR A 161 -22.19 2.64 24.57
CA THR A 161 -21.88 1.23 24.29
C THR A 161 -21.64 0.96 22.81
N ALA A 162 -21.60 1.99 21.96
CA ALA A 162 -21.71 1.90 20.51
C ALA A 162 -20.42 2.32 19.77
N GLY A 163 -19.26 2.06 20.32
CA GLY A 163 -17.98 2.31 19.63
C GLY A 163 -17.34 1.01 19.13
N HIS A 164 -16.23 1.16 18.40
CA HIS A 164 -15.41 0.08 17.91
C HIS A 164 -14.15 -0.07 18.77
N SER A 165 -13.61 -1.29 18.86
CA SER A 165 -12.25 -1.50 19.36
C SER A 165 -11.28 -1.31 18.20
N ILE A 166 -10.43 -0.27 18.25
CA ILE A 166 -9.53 0.07 17.14
C ILE A 166 -8.10 -0.30 17.46
N GLU A 167 -7.45 -1.01 16.55
CA GLU A 167 -6.02 -1.33 16.65
C GLU A 167 -5.21 -0.25 15.97
N TRP A 168 -4.75 0.71 16.76
CA TRP A 168 -3.81 1.73 16.31
C TRP A 168 -2.37 1.20 16.33
N GLY A 169 -1.55 1.63 15.38
CA GLY A 169 -0.12 1.30 15.35
C GLY A 169 0.30 0.49 14.12
N GLY A 170 1.29 -0.40 14.30
CA GLY A 170 1.85 -1.19 13.22
C GLY A 170 2.45 -0.33 12.12
N LEU A 171 2.15 -0.67 10.85
CA LEU A 171 2.71 -0.02 9.66
C LEU A 171 1.96 1.24 9.20
N SER A 172 0.94 1.71 9.94
CA SER A 172 0.11 2.83 9.48
C SER A 172 0.91 4.12 9.24
N MET A 173 1.86 4.43 10.12
CA MET A 173 2.76 5.57 9.95
C MET A 173 3.71 5.37 8.76
N ALA A 174 4.30 4.19 8.61
CA ALA A 174 5.16 3.85 7.48
C ALA A 174 4.43 3.95 6.13
N SER A 175 3.20 3.47 6.08
CA SER A 175 2.36 3.53 4.88
C SER A 175 1.96 4.97 4.52
N ALA A 176 1.70 5.82 5.50
CA ALA A 176 1.45 7.25 5.28
C ALA A 176 2.69 7.94 4.69
N VAL A 177 3.88 7.67 5.26
CA VAL A 177 5.14 8.21 4.75
C VAL A 177 5.43 7.73 3.34
N ALA A 178 5.26 6.42 3.06
CA ALA A 178 5.52 5.82 1.75
C ALA A 178 4.67 6.45 0.63
N ASN A 179 3.47 6.95 0.97
CA ASN A 179 2.58 7.64 0.03
C ASN A 179 2.63 9.19 0.17
N SER A 180 3.65 9.71 0.85
CA SER A 180 3.88 11.17 1.00
C SER A 180 2.78 11.93 1.77
N HIS A 181 2.01 11.24 2.61
CA HIS A 181 0.99 11.82 3.48
C HIS A 181 1.58 12.23 4.84
N SER A 182 2.43 13.26 4.84
CA SER A 182 3.09 13.75 6.07
C SER A 182 2.09 14.31 7.08
N ASP A 183 0.98 14.86 6.64
CA ASP A 183 -0.13 15.36 7.45
C ASP A 183 -0.76 14.25 8.31
N VAL A 184 -0.93 13.07 7.73
CA VAL A 184 -1.38 11.86 8.46
C VAL A 184 -0.38 11.44 9.53
N VAL A 185 0.93 11.50 9.22
CA VAL A 185 1.99 11.15 10.18
C VAL A 185 1.90 12.05 11.42
N TRP A 186 1.78 13.38 11.20
CA TRP A 186 1.63 14.35 12.27
C TRP A 186 0.34 14.14 13.05
N TRP A 187 -0.76 13.88 12.36
CA TRP A 187 -2.04 13.60 12.99
C TRP A 187 -1.98 12.34 13.87
N LEU A 188 -1.45 11.22 13.36
CA LEU A 188 -1.28 9.98 14.12
C LEU A 188 -0.41 10.20 15.37
N HIS A 189 0.68 10.93 15.23
CA HIS A 189 1.55 11.23 16.36
C HIS A 189 0.86 12.07 17.43
N GLN A 190 0.08 13.08 17.03
CA GLN A 190 -0.57 14.00 17.95
C GLN A 190 -1.70 13.35 18.73
N HIS A 191 -2.49 12.50 18.09
CA HIS A 191 -3.71 11.93 18.66
C HIS A 191 -3.51 10.56 19.29
N ILE A 192 -2.56 9.76 18.80
CA ILE A 192 -2.39 8.37 19.21
C ILE A 192 -1.08 8.17 19.98
N SER A 193 -1.09 8.60 21.24
CA SER A 193 0.11 8.56 22.10
C SER A 193 0.55 7.16 22.55
N ASN A 194 -0.36 6.18 22.61
CA ASN A 194 -0.09 4.85 23.18
C ASN A 194 0.03 3.74 22.12
N ALA A 195 0.03 4.07 20.84
CA ALA A 195 0.16 3.06 19.79
C ALA A 195 1.62 2.65 19.58
N ARG A 196 1.83 1.38 19.34
CA ARG A 196 3.14 0.84 18.95
C ARG A 196 3.27 0.96 17.42
N PHE A 197 3.72 2.10 16.96
CA PHE A 197 4.09 2.29 15.56
C PHE A 197 5.45 1.64 15.28
N ASP A 198 5.58 1.04 14.11
CA ASP A 198 6.88 0.61 13.61
C ASP A 198 7.63 1.83 13.05
N LEU A 199 8.37 2.50 13.95
CA LEU A 199 9.15 3.69 13.60
C LEU A 199 10.32 3.36 12.68
N SER A 200 10.86 2.14 12.74
CA SER A 200 11.95 1.70 11.84
C SER A 200 11.43 1.55 10.41
N ALA A 201 10.26 0.94 10.22
CA ALA A 201 9.61 0.86 8.92
C ALA A 201 9.22 2.26 8.40
N ALA A 202 8.77 3.16 9.27
CA ALA A 202 8.47 4.54 8.89
C ALA A 202 9.73 5.31 8.47
N LEU A 203 10.86 5.11 9.17
CA LEU A 203 12.16 5.68 8.81
C LEU A 203 12.64 5.14 7.45
N LYS A 204 12.54 3.83 7.22
CA LYS A 204 12.83 3.24 5.91
C LYS A 204 12.01 3.90 4.80
N ALA A 205 10.71 4.04 5.01
CA ALA A 205 9.83 4.71 4.06
C ALA A 205 10.21 6.17 3.83
N ALA A 206 10.57 6.93 4.88
CA ALA A 206 10.99 8.32 4.77
C ALA A 206 12.29 8.48 3.97
N ILE A 207 13.25 7.59 4.18
CA ILE A 207 14.50 7.54 3.41
C ILE A 207 14.20 7.26 1.93
N LEU A 208 13.39 6.24 1.63
CA LEU A 208 13.06 5.84 0.26
C LEU A 208 12.25 6.92 -0.49
N THR A 209 11.35 7.61 0.17
CA THR A 209 10.58 8.72 -0.41
C THR A 209 11.36 10.03 -0.45
N GLY A 210 12.49 10.09 0.27
CA GLY A 210 13.32 11.29 0.37
C GLY A 210 12.76 12.39 1.27
N ASN A 211 11.88 12.03 2.17
CA ASN A 211 11.35 12.99 3.14
C ASN A 211 12.29 13.10 4.35
N ILE A 212 13.39 13.86 4.17
CA ILE A 212 14.43 14.06 5.18
C ILE A 212 13.86 14.63 6.47
N LEU A 213 12.90 15.56 6.37
CA LEU A 213 12.30 16.18 7.57
C LEU A 213 11.60 15.15 8.46
N VAL A 214 10.81 14.26 7.84
CA VAL A 214 10.16 13.16 8.58
C VAL A 214 11.19 12.17 9.10
N ALA A 215 12.24 11.87 8.32
CA ALA A 215 13.30 10.96 8.74
C ALA A 215 14.03 11.48 9.99
N GLU A 216 14.41 12.77 10.02
CA GLU A 216 15.05 13.41 11.17
C GLU A 216 14.14 13.44 12.39
N TRP A 217 12.88 13.75 12.17
CA TRP A 217 11.88 13.75 13.22
C TRP A 217 11.70 12.36 13.85
N LEU A 218 11.68 11.28 13.03
CA LEU A 218 11.60 9.91 13.50
C LEU A 218 12.85 9.51 14.31
N LEU A 219 14.04 9.87 13.82
CA LEU A 219 15.30 9.62 14.54
C LEU A 219 15.35 10.34 15.89
N ALA A 220 14.89 11.59 15.94
CA ALA A 220 14.80 12.34 17.21
C ALA A 220 13.86 11.67 18.24
N ARG A 221 12.95 10.80 17.78
CA ARG A 221 12.04 9.99 18.64
C ARG A 221 12.55 8.59 18.93
N GLY A 222 13.78 8.29 18.57
CA GLY A 222 14.40 6.99 18.84
C GLY A 222 14.01 5.91 17.84
N ALA A 223 13.63 6.28 16.63
CA ALA A 223 13.48 5.29 15.56
C ALA A 223 14.82 4.56 15.35
N ALA A 224 14.80 3.25 15.42
CA ALA A 224 15.96 2.45 15.09
C ALA A 224 16.21 2.49 13.58
N TRP A 225 17.49 2.52 13.19
CA TRP A 225 17.86 2.36 11.79
C TRP A 225 17.31 1.04 11.25
N PRO A 226 16.85 1.01 9.98
CA PRO A 226 16.41 -0.24 9.36
C PRO A 226 17.48 -1.31 9.47
N PRO A 227 17.11 -2.56 9.80
CA PRO A 227 18.09 -3.62 9.98
C PRO A 227 18.89 -3.86 8.71
N ARG A 228 20.20 -4.05 8.87
CA ARG A 228 21.13 -4.37 7.78
C ARG A 228 21.04 -5.86 7.50
N VAL A 229 19.99 -6.30 6.82
CA VAL A 229 19.84 -7.69 6.39
C VAL A 229 20.53 -7.87 5.03
N ALA A 230 21.27 -8.93 4.86
CA ALA A 230 21.98 -9.21 3.61
C ALA A 230 21.00 -9.18 2.40
N GLY A 231 21.24 -8.25 1.47
CA GLY A 231 20.41 -8.05 0.28
C GLY A 231 19.31 -6.97 0.40
N GLU A 232 18.99 -6.47 1.59
CA GLU A 232 17.94 -5.45 1.82
C GLU A 232 18.49 -4.17 2.45
N TYR A 233 19.58 -3.66 1.93
CA TYR A 233 20.13 -2.39 2.41
C TYR A 233 19.37 -1.21 1.80
N VAL A 234 18.79 -0.36 2.63
CA VAL A 234 18.08 0.86 2.19
C VAL A 234 18.93 1.73 1.26
N GLN A 235 20.23 1.79 1.51
CA GLN A 235 21.19 2.51 0.67
C GLN A 235 21.24 1.99 -0.78
N HIS A 236 21.04 0.68 -1.01
CA HIS A 236 20.99 0.11 -2.36
C HIS A 236 19.76 0.60 -3.12
N ASP A 237 18.61 0.69 -2.46
CA ASP A 237 17.37 1.20 -3.06
C ASP A 237 17.50 2.69 -3.38
N VAL A 238 18.14 3.47 -2.50
CA VAL A 238 18.42 4.90 -2.70
C VAL A 238 19.36 5.10 -3.89
N VAL A 239 20.40 4.28 -4.00
CA VAL A 239 21.34 4.29 -5.15
C VAL A 239 20.60 3.90 -6.43
N ALA A 240 19.77 2.86 -6.41
CA ALA A 240 18.99 2.43 -7.56
C ALA A 240 18.02 3.51 -8.07
N GLN A 241 17.57 4.40 -7.18
CA GLN A 241 16.76 5.58 -7.53
C GLN A 241 17.59 6.79 -7.96
N GLY A 242 18.90 6.74 -7.83
CA GLY A 242 19.80 7.85 -8.18
C GLY A 242 19.72 9.07 -7.24
N ARG A 243 19.28 8.88 -6.01
CA ARG A 243 19.02 9.97 -5.07
C ARG A 243 20.27 10.42 -4.29
N LEU A 244 21.04 11.29 -4.91
CA LEU A 244 22.29 11.79 -4.33
C LEU A 244 22.07 12.63 -3.06
N ASP A 245 20.98 13.35 -2.97
CA ASP A 245 20.56 14.13 -1.79
C ASP A 245 20.48 13.25 -0.53
N ILE A 246 19.83 12.11 -0.66
CA ILE A 246 19.67 11.14 0.42
C ILE A 246 20.99 10.42 0.74
N LEU A 247 21.77 10.09 -0.29
CA LEU A 247 23.08 9.45 -0.07
C LEU A 247 24.02 10.36 0.73
N ARG A 248 24.05 11.66 0.43
CA ARG A 248 24.80 12.65 1.21
C ARG A 248 24.28 12.73 2.65
N TRP A 249 22.97 12.72 2.82
CA TRP A 249 22.36 12.73 4.17
C TRP A 249 22.70 11.45 4.96
N LEU A 250 22.76 10.29 4.31
CA LEU A 250 23.19 9.02 4.93
C LEU A 250 24.68 9.02 5.26
N SER A 251 25.53 9.58 4.39
CA SER A 251 26.98 9.63 4.60
C SER A 251 27.36 10.43 5.84
N VAL A 252 26.75 11.59 6.04
CA VAL A 252 26.98 12.42 7.23
C VAL A 252 26.63 11.69 8.53
N ARG A 253 25.78 10.66 8.47
CA ARG A 253 25.34 9.86 9.62
C ARG A 253 26.03 8.51 9.75
N ASP A 254 27.07 8.28 8.97
CA ASP A 254 27.82 7.00 8.94
C ASP A 254 26.90 5.79 8.68
N GLN A 255 25.93 5.98 7.78
CA GLN A 255 24.96 4.94 7.41
C GLN A 255 25.21 4.36 6.01
N LEU A 256 26.37 4.59 5.42
CA LEU A 256 26.77 4.00 4.14
C LEU A 256 27.85 2.94 4.38
N ASP A 257 27.60 1.74 3.87
CA ASP A 257 28.54 0.62 3.91
C ASP A 257 28.71 0.00 2.51
N GLY A 258 29.81 -0.69 2.30
CA GLY A 258 30.00 -1.50 1.10
C GLY A 258 29.99 -0.70 -0.21
N ILE A 259 30.76 0.38 -0.28
CA ILE A 259 30.78 1.33 -1.40
C ILE A 259 30.95 0.65 -2.76
N HIS A 260 31.77 -0.41 -2.84
CA HIS A 260 31.90 -1.17 -4.07
C HIS A 260 30.56 -1.71 -4.58
N GLY A 261 29.72 -2.26 -3.71
CA GLY A 261 28.37 -2.70 -4.05
C GLY A 261 27.47 -1.55 -4.48
N LEU A 262 27.64 -0.37 -3.87
CA LEU A 262 26.87 0.83 -4.25
C LEU A 262 27.26 1.32 -5.65
N VAL A 263 28.54 1.28 -6.00
CA VAL A 263 29.01 1.64 -7.36
C VAL A 263 28.47 0.66 -8.39
N VAL A 264 28.50 -0.66 -8.10
CA VAL A 264 27.88 -1.67 -8.98
C VAL A 264 26.39 -1.38 -9.17
N LYS A 265 25.66 -1.10 -8.07
CA LYS A 265 24.24 -0.82 -8.11
C LYS A 265 23.93 0.46 -8.90
N ALA A 266 24.70 1.53 -8.71
CA ALA A 266 24.58 2.76 -9.47
C ALA A 266 24.84 2.55 -10.97
N ALA A 267 25.82 1.68 -11.31
CA ALA A 267 26.13 1.35 -12.69
C ALA A 267 25.03 0.51 -13.37
N GLU A 268 24.44 -0.44 -12.65
CA GLU A 268 23.28 -1.23 -13.10
C GLU A 268 22.05 -0.38 -13.44
N HIS A 269 21.92 0.81 -12.81
CA HIS A 269 20.78 1.72 -12.99
C HIS A 269 21.13 3.01 -13.76
N GLY A 270 22.36 3.15 -14.23
CA GLY A 270 22.77 4.26 -15.10
C GLY A 270 23.02 5.61 -14.38
N HIS A 271 23.22 5.60 -13.08
CA HIS A 271 23.35 6.83 -12.29
C HIS A 271 24.80 7.34 -12.22
N LEU A 272 25.30 7.90 -13.34
CA LEU A 272 26.66 8.44 -13.45
C LEU A 272 27.01 9.47 -12.38
N HIS A 273 26.09 10.35 -12.02
CA HIS A 273 26.30 11.39 -11.00
C HIS A 273 26.52 10.80 -9.60
N VAL A 274 25.85 9.68 -9.29
CA VAL A 274 26.06 8.95 -8.03
C VAL A 274 27.42 8.28 -8.04
N ILE A 275 27.81 7.63 -9.16
CA ILE A 275 29.12 7.00 -9.30
C ILE A 275 30.23 8.00 -9.11
N ARG A 276 30.15 9.17 -9.77
CA ARG A 276 31.12 10.24 -9.60
C ARG A 276 31.27 10.64 -8.13
N TRP A 277 30.14 10.89 -7.47
CA TRP A 277 30.15 11.27 -6.07
C TRP A 277 30.74 10.18 -5.16
N LEU A 278 30.45 8.87 -5.42
CA LEU A 278 31.00 7.76 -4.64
C LEU A 278 32.52 7.58 -4.85
N ILE A 279 33.06 7.97 -6.02
CA ILE A 279 34.49 7.82 -6.37
C ILE A 279 35.28 9.08 -5.98
N ASP A 280 34.78 10.27 -6.30
CA ASP A 280 35.49 11.53 -6.09
C ASP A 280 35.46 11.98 -4.64
N GLY A 281 34.43 11.53 -3.87
CA GLY A 281 34.23 11.79 -2.45
C GLY A 281 34.34 13.27 -2.06
N ASP A 282 33.28 13.86 -1.52
CA ASP A 282 33.44 15.07 -0.71
C ASP A 282 34.26 14.75 0.54
N ASP A 283 34.99 15.71 1.10
CA ASP A 283 35.98 15.60 2.21
C ASP A 283 35.57 14.78 3.46
N ALA A 284 34.34 14.32 3.56
CA ALA A 284 33.84 13.47 4.64
C ALA A 284 34.21 11.97 4.49
N TRP A 285 34.63 11.55 3.30
CA TRP A 285 35.05 10.17 3.04
C TRP A 285 36.56 10.14 2.84
N ASN A 286 37.30 9.83 3.93
CA ASN A 286 38.75 9.62 3.84
C ASN A 286 39.07 8.59 2.74
N GLY A 287 39.29 9.09 1.50
CA GLY A 287 40.08 8.45 0.47
C GLY A 287 39.82 6.96 0.27
N ILE A 288 38.67 6.59 -0.28
CA ILE A 288 38.67 5.33 -0.99
C ILE A 288 39.43 5.60 -2.27
N SER A 289 40.69 5.21 -2.18
CA SER A 289 41.60 5.17 -3.32
C SER A 289 40.85 4.80 -4.59
N THR A 290 40.99 5.60 -5.62
CA THR A 290 40.51 5.57 -7.00
C THR A 290 40.61 4.21 -7.76
N ARG A 291 40.78 3.11 -7.06
CA ARG A 291 40.80 1.77 -7.63
C ARG A 291 39.45 1.09 -7.39
N CYS A 292 38.43 1.60 -8.09
CA CYS A 292 37.22 0.83 -8.28
C CYS A 292 37.56 -0.39 -9.16
N THR A 293 38.06 -1.44 -8.53
CA THR A 293 38.53 -2.66 -9.23
C THR A 293 37.43 -3.68 -9.48
N ASP A 294 36.20 -3.36 -9.09
CA ASP A 294 35.09 -4.28 -9.23
C ASP A 294 34.58 -4.30 -10.68
N LEU A 295 34.90 -5.36 -11.38
CA LEU A 295 34.45 -5.64 -12.76
C LEU A 295 32.92 -5.77 -12.86
N GLY A 296 32.20 -5.90 -11.74
CA GLY A 296 30.75 -5.97 -11.70
C GLY A 296 30.09 -4.67 -12.19
N ALA A 297 30.68 -3.52 -11.89
CA ALA A 297 30.11 -2.23 -12.25
C ALA A 297 30.09 -2.01 -13.78
N ILE A 298 31.22 -2.25 -14.46
CA ILE A 298 31.28 -2.07 -15.92
C ILE A 298 30.42 -3.12 -16.65
N LYS A 299 30.34 -4.34 -16.12
CA LYS A 299 29.48 -5.40 -16.63
C LYS A 299 27.99 -5.03 -16.46
N GLY A 300 27.61 -4.50 -15.30
CA GLY A 300 26.24 -4.02 -15.04
C GLY A 300 25.83 -2.88 -15.96
N ALA A 301 26.70 -1.90 -16.19
CA ALA A 301 26.46 -0.81 -17.13
C ALA A 301 26.30 -1.32 -18.58
N ALA A 302 27.15 -2.29 -18.98
CA ALA A 302 27.07 -2.88 -20.31
C ALA A 302 25.79 -3.71 -20.52
N ALA A 303 25.37 -4.50 -19.53
CA ALA A 303 24.16 -5.32 -19.59
C ALA A 303 22.87 -4.49 -19.73
N ASN A 304 22.86 -3.28 -19.16
CA ASN A 304 21.68 -2.40 -19.13
C ASN A 304 21.77 -1.23 -20.13
N ASN A 305 22.75 -1.24 -21.03
CA ASN A 305 22.95 -0.23 -22.10
C ASN A 305 23.21 1.20 -21.58
N TYR A 306 23.89 1.36 -20.46
CA TYR A 306 24.28 2.66 -19.93
C TYR A 306 25.67 3.06 -20.46
N PHE A 307 25.74 3.51 -21.71
CA PHE A 307 26.98 3.74 -22.42
C PHE A 307 27.87 4.80 -21.78
N GLU A 308 27.28 5.89 -21.28
CA GLU A 308 28.06 6.95 -20.62
C GLU A 308 28.72 6.46 -19.33
N VAL A 309 27.97 5.66 -18.52
CA VAL A 309 28.51 5.04 -17.31
C VAL A 309 29.61 4.05 -17.66
N PHE A 310 29.40 3.23 -18.69
CA PHE A 310 30.39 2.29 -19.19
C PHE A 310 31.69 3.00 -19.60
N LEU A 311 31.59 4.07 -20.39
CA LEU A 311 32.76 4.86 -20.82
C LEU A 311 33.47 5.52 -19.64
N PHE A 312 32.71 6.05 -18.68
CA PHE A 312 33.29 6.65 -17.48
C PHE A 312 34.10 5.63 -16.67
N LEU A 313 33.50 4.46 -16.40
CA LEU A 313 34.17 3.39 -15.65
C LEU A 313 35.42 2.87 -16.38
N HIS A 314 35.38 2.76 -17.72
CA HIS A 314 36.51 2.35 -18.53
C HIS A 314 37.60 3.41 -18.56
N SER A 315 37.30 4.67 -18.78
CA SER A 315 38.26 5.75 -19.00
C SER A 315 38.83 6.33 -17.71
N VAL A 316 37.98 6.62 -16.73
CA VAL A 316 38.37 7.29 -15.48
C VAL A 316 38.79 6.30 -14.41
N CYS A 317 38.05 5.22 -14.25
CA CYS A 317 38.33 4.19 -13.24
C CYS A 317 39.28 3.12 -13.74
N ALA A 318 39.76 3.22 -14.99
CA ALA A 318 40.68 2.24 -15.64
C ALA A 318 40.17 0.79 -15.54
N GLN A 319 38.88 0.57 -15.47
CA GLN A 319 38.29 -0.76 -15.46
C GLN A 319 38.48 -1.41 -16.84
N LYS A 320 39.13 -2.59 -16.85
CA LYS A 320 39.35 -3.34 -18.08
C LYS A 320 38.06 -4.06 -18.49
N CYS A 321 37.72 -3.99 -19.77
CA CYS A 321 36.71 -4.87 -20.33
C CYS A 321 37.22 -6.30 -20.35
N THR A 322 36.34 -7.24 -20.05
CA THR A 322 36.59 -8.69 -20.18
C THR A 322 35.69 -9.28 -21.26
N ALA A 323 35.96 -10.50 -21.69
CA ALA A 323 35.05 -11.23 -22.58
C ALA A 323 33.62 -11.31 -21.99
N GLU A 324 33.51 -11.52 -20.68
CA GLU A 324 32.22 -11.50 -19.99
C GLU A 324 31.48 -10.14 -20.06
N THR A 325 32.22 -9.03 -20.13
CA THR A 325 31.59 -7.70 -20.31
C THR A 325 31.03 -7.58 -21.73
N ALA A 326 31.70 -8.13 -22.74
CA ALA A 326 31.18 -8.17 -24.11
C ALA A 326 29.96 -9.08 -24.24
N ASP A 327 29.95 -10.20 -23.52
CA ASP A 327 28.79 -11.12 -23.48
C ASP A 327 27.60 -10.50 -22.71
N ALA A 328 27.88 -9.77 -21.63
CA ALA A 328 26.85 -9.04 -20.88
C ALA A 328 26.20 -7.93 -21.72
N ALA A 329 26.96 -7.29 -22.60
CA ALA A 329 26.48 -6.31 -23.59
C ALA A 329 25.75 -7.00 -24.76
N SER A 330 24.84 -7.92 -24.46
CA SER A 330 24.06 -8.71 -25.42
C SER A 330 23.28 -7.83 -26.42
N ASP A 331 22.28 -8.38 -27.07
CA ASP A 331 21.43 -7.68 -28.08
C ASP A 331 20.74 -6.38 -27.58
N LYS A 332 20.73 -6.16 -26.25
CA LYS A 332 20.18 -4.93 -25.66
C LYS A 332 21.12 -3.72 -25.78
N ALA A 333 22.42 -3.95 -25.95
CA ALA A 333 23.44 -2.89 -25.99
C ALA A 333 24.40 -3.03 -27.19
N PRO A 334 23.89 -2.96 -28.44
CA PRO A 334 24.68 -3.19 -29.63
C PRO A 334 25.82 -2.18 -29.80
N ASP A 335 25.61 -0.93 -29.39
CA ASP A 335 26.63 0.11 -29.51
C ASP A 335 27.80 -0.10 -28.55
N ILE A 336 27.53 -0.53 -27.32
CA ILE A 336 28.55 -0.89 -26.32
C ILE A 336 29.33 -2.12 -26.83
N LYS A 337 28.62 -3.12 -27.35
CA LYS A 337 29.25 -4.32 -27.92
C LYS A 337 30.14 -3.98 -29.11
N ALA A 338 29.64 -3.14 -30.00
CA ALA A 338 30.43 -2.67 -31.15
C ALA A 338 31.69 -1.88 -30.70
N TRP A 339 31.55 -1.04 -29.68
CA TRP A 339 32.65 -0.28 -29.12
C TRP A 339 33.68 -1.20 -28.48
N ILE A 340 33.27 -2.23 -27.69
CA ILE A 340 34.16 -3.21 -27.06
C ILE A 340 34.94 -3.96 -28.15
N PHE A 341 34.30 -4.46 -29.20
CA PHE A 341 34.98 -5.19 -30.28
C PHE A 341 35.91 -4.32 -31.12
N ARG A 342 35.68 -3.02 -31.16
CA ARG A 342 36.59 -2.06 -31.81
C ARG A 342 37.86 -1.85 -30.98
N GLN A 343 37.75 -1.75 -29.67
CA GLN A 343 38.85 -1.53 -28.75
C GLN A 343 39.63 -2.83 -28.45
N TYR A 344 38.91 -3.97 -28.42
CA TYR A 344 39.44 -5.29 -28.06
C TYR A 344 39.08 -6.32 -29.14
N PRO A 345 39.77 -6.30 -30.31
CA PRO A 345 39.42 -7.20 -31.43
C PRO A 345 39.51 -8.69 -31.09
N ALA A 346 40.39 -9.08 -30.13
CA ALA A 346 40.58 -10.45 -29.70
C ALA A 346 39.26 -11.10 -29.14
N TYR A 347 38.38 -10.32 -28.55
CA TYR A 347 37.13 -10.85 -27.98
C TYR A 347 36.08 -11.21 -29.05
N ARG A 348 36.21 -10.65 -30.25
CA ARG A 348 35.34 -10.99 -31.39
C ARG A 348 35.56 -12.43 -31.89
N GLN A 349 36.76 -12.97 -31.69
CA GLN A 349 37.12 -14.33 -32.17
C GLN A 349 36.68 -15.43 -31.19
N GLN A 350 36.30 -15.07 -29.95
CA GLN A 350 35.90 -16.02 -28.90
C GLN A 350 34.40 -16.29 -28.84
N GLN A 351 33.62 -15.59 -29.63
CA GLN A 351 32.16 -15.85 -29.67
C GLN A 351 31.88 -17.07 -30.55
N PRO A 352 31.04 -18.03 -30.11
CA PRO A 352 30.53 -19.07 -30.98
C PRO A 352 29.84 -18.45 -32.18
N ALA A 353 30.07 -19.00 -33.35
CA ALA A 353 29.35 -18.56 -34.56
C ALA A 353 27.83 -18.67 -34.34
N PRO A 354 27.00 -17.75 -34.90
CA PRO A 354 25.54 -17.69 -34.69
C PRO A 354 24.84 -18.95 -35.16
#